data_9d2eab17026f1a804181880a00d8ddc1
#
_entry.id   9d2eab17026f1a804181880a00d8ddc1
#
_cell.length_a   1.000
_cell.length_b   1.000
_cell.length_c   1.000
_cell.angle_alpha   90.00
_cell.angle_beta   90.00
_cell.angle_gamma   90.00
#
_symmetry.space_group_name_H-M   'P 1'
#
loop_
_entity.id
_entity.type
_entity.pdbx_description
1 polymer ?
#
loop_
_entity_poly.entity_id
_entity_poly.type
_entity_poly.pdbx_seq_one_letter_code
_entity_poly.pdbx_strand_id
1 'polypeptide(L)'
;MTKITYSQAINKALTEEMNRNKKLVCFGLGVNDSLNFFGTTKGLEKKFGSERVFETPTSENAMTGIGVGMSLSNNPCVMMHQRLDFFLLAMDQLVNSAAKWHYMFGGKKSVPITIRLVVGKGWGQGPTHSQSLQSWFAHIPGLKVVMPTFPSDAYNLLKKSIRDPNPVIFIEHRWLHNIEQEIKKIKYTNKKNSTELISKGKDFTAVSYSLSTIEMLSIKNVLQQNKISFDLIDLKSIKPLNISVIKNSLKKTKKLLVLDSISHPFCSVGSEVLSQLYREKNIKLIKPPILKTLPDVPTPTSTFYTKDFYIKKNDILNDISKLVGKKIKFKYSDTLLHDVPDSNFKGPF
;
A
#
# COMPACT_ATOMS: atom_id res chain seq x y z
N MET A 1 -23.95 -8.80 6.04
CA MET A 1 -23.03 -9.20 4.93
C MET A 1 -21.88 -10.00 5.55
N THR A 2 -21.37 -11.01 4.86
CA THR A 2 -20.27 -11.85 5.39
C THR A 2 -18.96 -11.08 5.35
N LYS A 3 -18.19 -11.10 6.46
CA LYS A 3 -16.83 -10.60 6.49
C LYS A 3 -15.94 -11.50 5.65
N ILE A 4 -15.01 -10.92 4.93
CA ILE A 4 -13.98 -11.64 4.16
C ILE A 4 -12.61 -11.03 4.45
N THR A 5 -11.57 -11.83 4.28
CA THR A 5 -10.19 -11.36 4.45
C THR A 5 -9.76 -10.44 3.30
N TYR A 6 -8.69 -9.70 3.50
CA TYR A 6 -8.09 -8.87 2.45
C TYR A 6 -7.69 -9.72 1.23
N SER A 7 -7.06 -10.90 1.44
CA SER A 7 -6.71 -11.80 0.33
C SER A 7 -7.95 -12.30 -0.42
N GLN A 8 -9.04 -12.65 0.29
CA GLN A 8 -10.31 -13.02 -0.34
C GLN A 8 -10.95 -11.83 -1.10
N ALA A 9 -10.77 -10.61 -0.61
CA ALA A 9 -11.26 -9.40 -1.29
C ALA A 9 -10.54 -9.18 -2.62
N ILE A 10 -9.22 -9.41 -2.68
CA ILE A 10 -8.43 -9.42 -3.91
C ILE A 10 -8.93 -10.50 -4.88
N ASN A 11 -9.06 -11.74 -4.41
CA ASN A 11 -9.55 -12.85 -5.23
C ASN A 11 -10.93 -12.55 -5.84
N LYS A 12 -11.84 -12.01 -5.02
CA LYS A 12 -13.17 -11.59 -5.47
C LYS A 12 -13.10 -10.50 -6.55
N ALA A 13 -12.22 -9.51 -6.38
CA ALA A 13 -12.04 -8.45 -7.37
C ALA A 13 -11.53 -9.00 -8.70
N LEU A 14 -10.52 -9.87 -8.68
CA LEU A 14 -9.98 -10.54 -9.88
C LEU A 14 -11.06 -11.38 -10.56
N THR A 15 -11.77 -12.20 -9.80
CA THR A 15 -12.86 -13.04 -10.32
C THR A 15 -13.93 -12.22 -11.02
N GLU A 16 -14.37 -11.12 -10.43
CA GLU A 16 -15.40 -10.26 -11.01
C GLU A 16 -14.90 -9.53 -12.28
N GLU A 17 -13.65 -9.02 -12.27
CA GLU A 17 -13.10 -8.34 -13.44
C GLU A 17 -12.79 -9.30 -14.60
N MET A 18 -12.34 -10.52 -14.34
CA MET A 18 -12.14 -11.55 -15.36
C MET A 18 -13.45 -12.06 -15.95
N ASN A 19 -14.53 -12.12 -15.16
CA ASN A 19 -15.87 -12.39 -15.67
C ASN A 19 -16.38 -11.27 -16.58
N ARG A 20 -16.12 -10.02 -16.20
CA ARG A 20 -16.55 -8.82 -16.94
C ARG A 20 -15.79 -8.65 -18.27
N ASN A 21 -14.47 -8.88 -18.23
CA ASN A 21 -13.61 -8.74 -19.41
C ASN A 21 -12.96 -10.09 -19.77
N LYS A 22 -13.43 -10.68 -20.87
CA LYS A 22 -12.93 -11.97 -21.34
C LYS A 22 -11.50 -11.94 -21.89
N LYS A 23 -10.97 -10.76 -22.19
CA LYS A 23 -9.59 -10.55 -22.66
C LYS A 23 -8.61 -10.27 -21.50
N LEU A 24 -9.10 -10.12 -20.26
CA LEU A 24 -8.24 -9.91 -19.10
C LEU A 24 -7.45 -11.18 -18.79
N VAL A 25 -6.12 -11.02 -18.68
CA VAL A 25 -5.17 -12.09 -18.36
C VAL A 25 -4.56 -11.82 -16.98
N CYS A 26 -4.42 -12.86 -16.16
CA CYS A 26 -3.72 -12.86 -14.89
C CYS A 26 -2.51 -13.79 -14.99
N PHE A 27 -1.29 -13.27 -14.83
CA PHE A 27 -0.07 -14.07 -14.95
C PHE A 27 1.04 -13.53 -14.04
N GLY A 28 2.09 -14.30 -13.87
CA GLY A 28 3.25 -13.87 -13.11
C GLY A 28 3.86 -14.98 -12.27
N LEU A 29 4.49 -14.60 -11.16
CA LEU A 29 5.15 -15.51 -10.23
C LEU A 29 4.25 -15.84 -9.06
N GLY A 30 4.10 -17.15 -8.78
CA GLY A 30 3.28 -17.66 -7.68
C GLY A 30 1.78 -17.70 -7.97
N VAL A 31 1.36 -17.51 -9.22
CA VAL A 31 -0.07 -17.45 -9.60
C VAL A 31 -0.75 -18.79 -9.36
N ASN A 32 -0.08 -19.89 -9.74
CA ASN A 32 -0.57 -21.27 -9.64
C ASN A 32 0.25 -22.14 -8.69
N ASP A 33 1.12 -21.55 -7.89
CA ASP A 33 1.87 -22.27 -6.87
C ASP A 33 0.95 -22.82 -5.76
N SER A 34 1.52 -23.64 -4.87
CA SER A 34 0.76 -24.25 -3.75
C SER A 34 0.11 -23.22 -2.82
N LEU A 35 0.64 -21.99 -2.76
CA LEU A 35 0.13 -20.89 -1.97
C LEU A 35 -0.85 -20.00 -2.74
N ASN A 36 -0.97 -20.18 -4.07
CA ASN A 36 -1.84 -19.39 -4.95
C ASN A 36 -1.69 -17.88 -4.70
N PHE A 37 -0.45 -17.40 -4.81
CA PHE A 37 -0.10 -16.02 -4.53
C PHE A 37 -0.69 -15.55 -3.18
N PHE A 38 -0.35 -16.27 -2.12
CA PHE A 38 -0.89 -16.04 -0.76
C PHE A 38 -2.44 -16.12 -0.68
N GLY A 39 -3.02 -17.04 -1.46
CA GLY A 39 -4.46 -17.28 -1.50
C GLY A 39 -5.26 -16.32 -2.40
N THR A 40 -4.62 -15.29 -2.96
CA THR A 40 -5.30 -14.26 -3.75
C THR A 40 -5.72 -14.73 -5.14
N THR A 41 -5.09 -15.77 -5.70
CA THR A 41 -5.42 -16.36 -7.01
C THR A 41 -6.13 -17.70 -6.93
N LYS A 42 -6.45 -18.18 -5.72
CA LYS A 42 -7.06 -19.49 -5.49
C LYS A 42 -8.28 -19.72 -6.38
N GLY A 43 -8.23 -20.81 -7.16
CA GLY A 43 -9.31 -21.25 -8.03
C GLY A 43 -9.51 -20.44 -9.32
N LEU A 44 -8.68 -19.43 -9.61
CA LEU A 44 -8.83 -18.63 -10.82
C LEU A 44 -8.52 -19.46 -12.07
N GLU A 45 -7.41 -20.22 -12.10
CA GLU A 45 -7.07 -21.06 -13.26
C GLU A 45 -8.16 -22.08 -13.55
N LYS A 46 -8.65 -22.81 -12.52
CA LYS A 46 -9.77 -23.75 -12.68
C LYS A 46 -11.01 -23.10 -13.30
N LYS A 47 -11.24 -21.81 -12.99
CA LYS A 47 -12.43 -21.09 -13.48
C LYS A 47 -12.27 -20.47 -14.84
N PHE A 48 -11.08 -19.99 -15.19
CA PHE A 48 -10.86 -19.17 -16.40
C PHE A 48 -9.94 -19.80 -17.43
N GLY A 49 -9.33 -20.94 -17.10
CA GLY A 49 -8.40 -21.67 -17.97
C GLY A 49 -6.95 -21.17 -17.88
N SER A 50 -6.02 -22.05 -18.24
CA SER A 50 -4.58 -21.77 -18.24
C SER A 50 -4.15 -20.74 -19.28
N GLU A 51 -4.92 -20.52 -20.33
CA GLU A 51 -4.67 -19.46 -21.31
C GLU A 51 -4.85 -18.03 -20.73
N ARG A 52 -5.62 -17.92 -19.63
CA ARG A 52 -5.91 -16.63 -19.00
C ARG A 52 -5.35 -16.49 -17.60
N VAL A 53 -4.97 -17.59 -16.98
CA VAL A 53 -4.37 -17.61 -15.64
C VAL A 53 -3.21 -18.58 -15.66
N PHE A 54 -1.97 -18.08 -15.65
CA PHE A 54 -0.81 -18.93 -15.79
C PHE A 54 0.42 -18.41 -15.03
N GLU A 55 1.26 -19.37 -14.66
CA GLU A 55 2.59 -19.11 -14.12
C GLU A 55 3.56 -18.79 -15.27
N THR A 56 4.58 -17.99 -14.98
CA THR A 56 5.67 -17.71 -15.93
C THR A 56 7.00 -18.21 -15.38
N PRO A 57 7.96 -18.57 -16.24
CA PRO A 57 9.34 -18.72 -15.82
C PRO A 57 9.85 -17.42 -15.17
N THR A 58 10.75 -17.56 -14.19
CA THR A 58 11.35 -16.41 -13.49
C THR A 58 12.24 -15.63 -14.46
N SER A 59 11.71 -14.53 -14.96
CA SER A 59 12.42 -13.55 -15.79
C SER A 59 11.64 -12.24 -15.77
N GLU A 60 11.80 -11.44 -14.74
CA GLU A 60 10.96 -10.30 -14.43
C GLU A 60 10.95 -9.25 -15.54
N ASN A 61 12.10 -9.03 -16.18
CA ASN A 61 12.19 -8.10 -17.32
C ASN A 61 11.39 -8.62 -18.53
N ALA A 62 11.60 -9.89 -18.90
CA ALA A 62 10.87 -10.50 -20.04
C ALA A 62 9.36 -10.56 -19.78
N MET A 63 8.95 -10.97 -18.58
CA MET A 63 7.54 -11.03 -18.19
C MET A 63 6.87 -9.65 -18.31
N THR A 64 7.54 -8.60 -17.87
CA THR A 64 7.00 -7.24 -17.93
C THR A 64 6.90 -6.76 -19.36
N GLY A 65 7.91 -7.02 -20.19
CA GLY A 65 7.86 -6.75 -21.64
C GLY A 65 6.71 -7.47 -22.35
N ILE A 66 6.49 -8.75 -22.02
CA ILE A 66 5.35 -9.55 -22.53
C ILE A 66 4.02 -8.90 -22.07
N GLY A 67 3.91 -8.51 -20.79
CA GLY A 67 2.71 -7.83 -20.28
C GLY A 67 2.41 -6.50 -20.98
N VAL A 68 3.45 -5.73 -21.30
CA VAL A 68 3.33 -4.52 -22.13
C VAL A 68 2.81 -4.87 -23.52
N GLY A 69 3.40 -5.86 -24.18
CA GLY A 69 3.00 -6.31 -25.52
C GLY A 69 1.56 -6.83 -25.56
N MET A 70 1.15 -7.65 -24.60
CA MET A 70 -0.22 -8.15 -24.47
C MET A 70 -1.21 -6.97 -24.28
N SER A 71 -0.87 -6.01 -23.43
CA SER A 71 -1.71 -4.83 -23.19
C SER A 71 -1.89 -3.99 -24.45
N LEU A 72 -0.83 -3.81 -25.24
CA LEU A 72 -0.87 -3.10 -26.53
C LEU A 72 -1.67 -3.86 -27.59
N SER A 73 -1.72 -5.18 -27.49
CA SER A 73 -2.53 -6.08 -28.35
C SER A 73 -3.98 -6.24 -27.86
N ASN A 74 -4.45 -5.32 -27.03
CA ASN A 74 -5.83 -5.28 -26.52
C ASN A 74 -6.20 -6.43 -25.56
N ASN A 75 -5.20 -6.97 -24.87
CA ASN A 75 -5.35 -7.93 -23.78
C ASN A 75 -4.81 -7.31 -22.49
N PRO A 76 -5.65 -6.56 -21.74
CA PRO A 76 -5.24 -5.97 -20.49
C PRO A 76 -4.80 -7.07 -19.51
N CYS A 77 -3.84 -6.78 -18.65
CA CYS A 77 -3.31 -7.79 -17.76
C CYS A 77 -3.15 -7.34 -16.32
N VAL A 78 -3.25 -8.34 -15.44
CA VAL A 78 -2.80 -8.26 -14.05
C VAL A 78 -1.57 -9.15 -13.93
N MET A 79 -0.42 -8.54 -13.70
CA MET A 79 0.85 -9.23 -13.50
C MET A 79 1.19 -9.26 -12.01
N MET A 80 1.75 -10.36 -11.54
CA MET A 80 1.97 -10.62 -10.12
C MET A 80 3.42 -10.97 -9.83
N HIS A 81 3.95 -10.33 -8.77
CA HIS A 81 5.26 -10.66 -8.20
C HIS A 81 5.12 -10.86 -6.70
N GLN A 82 5.57 -12.00 -6.19
CA GLN A 82 5.48 -12.37 -4.78
C GLN A 82 6.21 -11.39 -3.86
N ARG A 83 7.23 -10.69 -4.40
CA ARG A 83 7.97 -9.65 -3.68
C ARG A 83 8.29 -8.47 -4.59
N LEU A 84 8.13 -7.28 -4.03
CA LEU A 84 8.51 -6.05 -4.71
C LEU A 84 10.01 -6.01 -5.03
N ASP A 85 10.85 -6.57 -4.16
CA ASP A 85 12.30 -6.60 -4.30
C ASP A 85 12.75 -7.19 -5.64
N PHE A 86 12.14 -8.28 -6.07
CA PHE A 86 12.49 -8.97 -7.34
C PHE A 86 12.00 -8.20 -8.56
N PHE A 87 10.93 -7.43 -8.42
CA PHE A 87 10.42 -6.62 -9.52
C PHE A 87 11.40 -5.52 -9.96
N LEU A 88 12.42 -5.20 -9.16
CA LEU A 88 13.48 -4.27 -9.55
C LEU A 88 14.21 -4.69 -10.83
N LEU A 89 14.25 -5.99 -11.14
CA LEU A 89 14.82 -6.51 -12.40
C LEU A 89 14.00 -6.09 -13.64
N ALA A 90 12.75 -5.67 -13.47
CA ALA A 90 11.84 -5.28 -14.55
C ALA A 90 11.74 -3.76 -14.76
N MET A 91 12.58 -2.98 -14.08
CA MET A 91 12.46 -1.51 -14.08
C MET A 91 12.59 -0.90 -15.47
N ASP A 92 13.39 -1.46 -16.38
CA ASP A 92 13.50 -0.95 -17.75
C ASP A 92 12.14 -1.02 -18.47
N GLN A 93 11.49 -2.18 -18.48
CA GLN A 93 10.20 -2.36 -19.16
C GLN A 93 9.08 -1.53 -18.52
N LEU A 94 9.12 -1.36 -17.19
CA LEU A 94 8.17 -0.51 -16.49
C LEU A 94 8.38 0.97 -16.82
N VAL A 95 9.62 1.46 -16.68
CA VAL A 95 9.93 2.89 -16.70
C VAL A 95 10.03 3.42 -18.12
N ASN A 96 10.77 2.72 -18.99
CA ASN A 96 11.06 3.19 -20.34
C ASN A 96 9.98 2.78 -21.35
N SER A 97 9.26 1.70 -21.09
CA SER A 97 8.19 1.23 -21.97
C SER A 97 6.80 1.57 -21.39
N ALA A 98 6.31 0.83 -20.39
CA ALA A 98 4.93 0.95 -19.92
C ALA A 98 4.53 2.37 -19.51
N ALA A 99 5.36 3.03 -18.68
CA ALA A 99 5.07 4.36 -18.14
C ALA A 99 5.09 5.48 -19.17
N LYS A 100 5.86 5.33 -20.26
CA LYS A 100 6.07 6.39 -21.26
C LYS A 100 5.18 6.22 -22.49
N TRP A 101 4.65 5.04 -22.74
CA TRP A 101 3.96 4.70 -23.99
C TRP A 101 2.86 5.68 -24.34
N HIS A 102 1.96 5.96 -23.41
CA HIS A 102 0.87 6.90 -23.62
C HIS A 102 1.33 8.29 -24.07
N TYR A 103 2.40 8.81 -23.46
CA TYR A 103 2.97 10.09 -23.80
C TYR A 103 3.67 10.07 -25.16
N MET A 104 4.53 9.08 -25.40
CA MET A 104 5.32 8.98 -26.65
C MET A 104 4.45 8.85 -27.89
N PHE A 105 3.28 8.21 -27.75
CA PHE A 105 2.35 8.01 -28.86
C PHE A 105 1.16 8.99 -28.85
N GLY A 106 1.36 10.17 -28.27
CA GLY A 106 0.39 11.29 -28.31
C GLY A 106 -0.96 10.97 -27.72
N GLY A 107 -1.04 10.10 -26.70
CA GLY A 107 -2.28 9.68 -26.05
C GLY A 107 -3.13 8.64 -26.82
N LYS A 108 -2.71 8.26 -28.03
CA LYS A 108 -3.48 7.33 -28.90
C LYS A 108 -3.43 5.88 -28.44
N LYS A 109 -2.40 5.50 -27.70
CA LYS A 109 -2.19 4.14 -27.18
C LYS A 109 -1.88 4.21 -25.70
N SER A 110 -2.36 3.23 -24.96
CA SER A 110 -2.15 3.08 -23.53
C SER A 110 -1.74 1.64 -23.20
N VAL A 111 -1.14 1.43 -22.02
CA VAL A 111 -0.74 0.12 -21.56
C VAL A 111 -1.57 -0.23 -20.31
N PRO A 112 -2.75 -0.85 -20.48
CA PRO A 112 -3.62 -1.25 -19.37
C PRO A 112 -3.06 -2.46 -18.63
N ILE A 113 -2.03 -2.25 -17.83
CA ILE A 113 -1.40 -3.26 -16.98
C ILE A 113 -1.52 -2.87 -15.51
N THR A 114 -1.99 -3.80 -14.69
CA THR A 114 -1.93 -3.68 -13.23
C THR A 114 -0.86 -4.62 -12.71
N ILE A 115 0.17 -4.06 -12.08
CA ILE A 115 1.28 -4.83 -11.52
C ILE A 115 1.08 -4.92 -10.01
N ARG A 116 0.80 -6.14 -9.52
CA ARG A 116 0.63 -6.43 -8.10
C ARG A 116 1.97 -6.84 -7.51
N LEU A 117 2.37 -6.13 -6.46
CA LEU A 117 3.62 -6.33 -5.75
C LEU A 117 3.32 -6.51 -4.26
N VAL A 118 3.90 -7.53 -3.65
CA VAL A 118 3.78 -7.73 -2.20
C VAL A 118 5.01 -7.17 -1.51
N VAL A 119 4.77 -6.41 -0.45
CA VAL A 119 5.79 -5.95 0.50
C VAL A 119 5.52 -6.56 1.86
N GLY A 120 6.54 -6.65 2.69
CA GLY A 120 6.40 -7.16 4.03
C GLY A 120 7.61 -6.83 4.88
N LYS A 121 7.58 -7.25 6.14
CA LYS A 121 8.67 -7.07 7.09
C LYS A 121 8.71 -8.24 8.06
N GLY A 122 9.85 -8.43 8.72
CA GLY A 122 10.02 -9.45 9.74
C GLY A 122 10.47 -10.81 9.21
N TRP A 123 10.35 -11.84 10.03
CA TRP A 123 10.71 -13.24 9.73
C TRP A 123 12.16 -13.43 9.28
N GLY A 124 13.09 -12.54 9.65
CA GLY A 124 14.48 -12.62 9.24
C GLY A 124 14.72 -12.47 7.74
N GLN A 125 13.78 -11.89 7.01
CA GLN A 125 13.86 -11.72 5.55
C GLN A 125 15.02 -10.81 5.11
N GLY A 126 15.43 -9.89 5.97
CA GLY A 126 16.62 -9.06 5.76
C GLY A 126 16.49 -8.02 4.65
N PRO A 127 17.63 -7.49 4.18
CA PRO A 127 17.66 -6.27 3.37
C PRO A 127 17.12 -6.45 1.96
N THR A 128 17.20 -7.65 1.37
CA THR A 128 16.82 -7.90 -0.02
C THR A 128 15.43 -8.50 -0.19
N HIS A 129 14.66 -8.64 0.90
CA HIS A 129 13.32 -9.23 0.89
C HIS A 129 12.30 -8.43 1.72
N SER A 130 12.66 -7.25 2.20
CA SER A 130 11.81 -6.42 3.07
C SER A 130 11.75 -4.96 2.63
N GLN A 131 12.12 -4.67 1.39
CA GLN A 131 12.10 -3.30 0.88
C GLN A 131 10.68 -2.85 0.56
N SER A 132 10.39 -1.59 0.85
CA SER A 132 9.11 -0.94 0.54
C SER A 132 9.39 0.32 -0.28
N LEU A 133 9.41 0.15 -1.61
CA LEU A 133 9.93 1.14 -2.57
C LEU A 133 8.81 1.89 -3.32
N GLN A 134 7.64 2.06 -2.72
CA GLN A 134 6.49 2.76 -3.31
C GLN A 134 6.84 4.16 -3.82
N SER A 135 7.76 4.85 -3.17
CA SER A 135 8.21 6.18 -3.57
C SER A 135 8.96 6.17 -4.89
N TRP A 136 9.72 5.12 -5.22
CA TRP A 136 10.40 5.00 -6.50
C TRP A 136 9.41 4.97 -7.65
N PHE A 137 8.34 4.19 -7.51
CA PHE A 137 7.28 4.14 -8.52
C PHE A 137 6.50 5.44 -8.59
N ALA A 138 6.26 6.08 -7.44
CA ALA A 138 5.56 7.36 -7.38
C ALA A 138 6.37 8.49 -8.04
N HIS A 139 7.69 8.43 -8.04
CA HIS A 139 8.55 9.39 -8.72
C HIS A 139 8.41 9.34 -10.25
N ILE A 140 8.08 8.17 -10.83
CA ILE A 140 8.09 7.96 -12.28
C ILE A 140 6.84 8.57 -12.94
N PRO A 141 6.98 9.56 -13.87
CA PRO A 141 5.86 10.07 -14.64
C PRO A 141 5.19 8.96 -15.48
N GLY A 142 3.86 8.94 -15.52
CA GLY A 142 3.06 7.94 -16.25
C GLY A 142 2.57 6.77 -15.41
N LEU A 143 3.12 6.55 -14.20
CA LEU A 143 2.65 5.53 -13.29
C LEU A 143 1.61 6.08 -12.29
N LYS A 144 0.68 5.23 -11.90
CA LYS A 144 -0.17 5.35 -10.71
C LYS A 144 0.27 4.35 -9.67
N VAL A 145 0.21 4.71 -8.38
CA VAL A 145 0.64 3.86 -7.27
C VAL A 145 -0.42 3.85 -6.19
N VAL A 146 -0.90 2.67 -5.81
CA VAL A 146 -1.91 2.49 -4.77
C VAL A 146 -1.46 1.46 -3.74
N MET A 147 -1.79 1.70 -2.47
CA MET A 147 -1.49 0.83 -1.34
C MET A 147 -2.69 0.75 -0.41
N PRO A 148 -3.67 -0.10 -0.69
CA PRO A 148 -4.87 -0.25 0.12
C PRO A 148 -4.57 -0.77 1.53
N THR A 149 -5.40 -0.34 2.49
CA THR A 149 -5.29 -0.74 3.91
C THR A 149 -6.29 -1.84 4.27
N PHE A 150 -7.53 -1.71 3.87
CA PHE A 150 -8.61 -2.61 4.28
C PHE A 150 -9.13 -3.49 3.13
N PRO A 151 -9.81 -4.62 3.43
CA PRO A 151 -10.43 -5.48 2.42
C PRO A 151 -11.31 -4.72 1.41
N SER A 152 -12.14 -3.78 1.88
CA SER A 152 -12.94 -2.94 0.99
C SER A 152 -12.11 -2.09 0.03
N ASP A 153 -10.98 -1.58 0.52
CA ASP A 153 -10.07 -0.77 -0.31
C ASP A 153 -9.37 -1.65 -1.34
N ALA A 154 -8.86 -2.80 -0.90
CA ALA A 154 -8.22 -3.78 -1.77
C ALA A 154 -9.14 -4.20 -2.91
N TYR A 155 -10.39 -4.58 -2.60
CA TYR A 155 -11.41 -4.93 -3.60
C TYR A 155 -11.68 -3.79 -4.59
N ASN A 156 -11.98 -2.61 -4.07
CA ASN A 156 -12.40 -1.51 -4.91
C ASN A 156 -11.24 -0.89 -5.71
N LEU A 157 -10.08 -0.69 -5.10
CA LEU A 157 -8.92 -0.12 -5.80
C LEU A 157 -8.34 -1.08 -6.82
N LEU A 158 -8.34 -2.40 -6.58
CA LEU A 158 -7.89 -3.36 -7.57
C LEU A 158 -8.79 -3.33 -8.82
N LYS A 159 -10.11 -3.31 -8.63
CA LYS A 159 -11.04 -3.17 -9.77
C LYS A 159 -10.83 -1.87 -10.54
N LYS A 160 -10.54 -0.77 -9.81
CA LYS A 160 -10.22 0.52 -10.44
C LYS A 160 -8.91 0.44 -11.22
N SER A 161 -7.89 -0.19 -10.65
CA SER A 161 -6.58 -0.36 -11.29
C SER A 161 -6.69 -1.18 -12.58
N ILE A 162 -7.42 -2.29 -12.55
CA ILE A 162 -7.64 -3.16 -13.73
C ILE A 162 -8.37 -2.43 -14.85
N ARG A 163 -9.24 -1.48 -14.50
CA ARG A 163 -10.00 -0.67 -15.47
C ARG A 163 -9.27 0.59 -15.93
N ASP A 164 -8.13 0.88 -15.36
CA ASP A 164 -7.34 2.04 -15.76
C ASP A 164 -6.66 1.75 -17.11
N PRO A 165 -6.72 2.68 -18.06
CA PRO A 165 -6.05 2.50 -19.35
C PRO A 165 -4.53 2.59 -19.26
N ASN A 166 -3.99 3.09 -18.16
CA ASN A 166 -2.54 3.30 -17.96
C ASN A 166 -1.99 2.39 -16.85
N PRO A 167 -0.67 2.20 -16.79
CA PRO A 167 -0.05 1.32 -15.82
C PRO A 167 -0.34 1.72 -14.37
N VAL A 168 -0.71 0.74 -13.56
CA VAL A 168 -0.95 0.92 -12.12
C VAL A 168 -0.10 -0.06 -11.33
N ILE A 169 0.70 0.46 -10.41
CA ILE A 169 1.42 -0.32 -9.40
C ILE A 169 0.50 -0.47 -8.19
N PHE A 170 0.11 -1.71 -7.91
CA PHE A 170 -0.77 -2.07 -6.82
C PHE A 170 0.04 -2.81 -5.75
N ILE A 171 0.36 -2.14 -4.65
CA ILE A 171 1.25 -2.67 -3.62
C ILE A 171 0.41 -3.17 -2.44
N GLU A 172 0.67 -4.40 -2.02
CA GLU A 172 -0.01 -5.08 -0.93
C GLU A 172 0.97 -5.35 0.21
N HIS A 173 0.62 -4.94 1.44
CA HIS A 173 1.43 -5.35 2.58
C HIS A 173 0.95 -6.73 3.09
N ARG A 174 1.86 -7.71 3.13
CA ARG A 174 1.54 -9.12 3.47
C ARG A 174 0.83 -9.27 4.82
N TRP A 175 1.17 -8.45 5.81
CA TRP A 175 0.55 -8.49 7.13
C TRP A 175 -0.93 -8.07 7.14
N LEU A 176 -1.43 -7.47 6.06
CA LEU A 176 -2.83 -7.08 5.94
C LEU A 176 -3.72 -8.19 5.38
N HIS A 177 -3.14 -9.24 4.78
CA HIS A 177 -3.89 -10.26 4.04
C HIS A 177 -4.95 -11.00 4.88
N ASN A 178 -4.76 -11.10 6.20
CA ASN A 178 -5.68 -11.76 7.12
C ASN A 178 -6.68 -10.80 7.79
N ILE A 179 -6.60 -9.49 7.54
CA ILE A 179 -7.58 -8.53 8.08
C ILE A 179 -8.94 -8.82 7.47
N GLU A 180 -9.96 -8.89 8.32
CA GLU A 180 -11.34 -9.14 7.92
C GLU A 180 -12.20 -7.89 7.96
N GLN A 181 -13.05 -7.72 6.96
CA GLN A 181 -14.02 -6.64 6.89
C GLN A 181 -15.19 -7.04 5.96
N GLU A 182 -16.34 -6.44 6.19
CA GLU A 182 -17.43 -6.45 5.19
C GLU A 182 -17.07 -5.59 3.99
N ILE A 183 -17.32 -6.09 2.77
CA ILE A 183 -17.04 -5.34 1.55
C ILE A 183 -18.14 -4.30 1.30
N LYS A 184 -17.75 -3.05 1.39
CA LYS A 184 -18.57 -1.93 0.94
C LYS A 184 -18.28 -1.66 -0.55
N LYS A 185 -19.25 -1.96 -1.42
CA LYS A 185 -19.14 -1.63 -2.84
C LYS A 185 -19.24 -0.12 -3.03
N ILE A 186 -18.18 0.49 -3.52
CA ILE A 186 -18.14 1.93 -3.81
C ILE A 186 -18.42 2.11 -5.29
N LYS A 187 -19.40 2.94 -5.65
CA LYS A 187 -19.56 3.39 -7.03
C LYS A 187 -18.39 4.29 -7.39
N TYR A 188 -17.57 3.87 -8.32
CA TYR A 188 -16.46 4.68 -8.83
C TYR A 188 -17.01 5.83 -9.66
N THR A 189 -16.66 7.05 -9.24
CA THR A 189 -16.66 8.21 -10.12
C THR A 189 -15.20 8.60 -10.36
N ASN A 190 -14.89 9.10 -11.55
CA ASN A 190 -13.53 9.60 -11.88
C ASN A 190 -13.04 10.73 -10.94
N LYS A 191 -13.94 11.30 -10.13
CA LYS A 191 -13.67 12.40 -9.19
C LYS A 191 -13.45 11.94 -7.75
N LYS A 192 -13.71 10.67 -7.38
CA LYS A 192 -13.61 10.24 -5.99
C LYS A 192 -12.18 9.80 -5.68
N ASN A 193 -11.46 10.67 -4.96
CA ASN A 193 -10.14 10.38 -4.43
C ASN A 193 -10.20 9.21 -3.44
N SER A 194 -9.16 8.39 -3.43
CA SER A 194 -9.05 7.27 -2.50
C SER A 194 -8.71 7.68 -1.07
N THR A 195 -8.11 8.86 -0.86
CA THR A 195 -7.78 9.39 0.48
C THR A 195 -9.04 9.61 1.32
N GLU A 196 -9.07 9.05 2.52
CA GLU A 196 -10.24 9.01 3.37
C GLU A 196 -9.92 9.39 4.83
N LEU A 197 -10.82 10.16 5.46
CA LEU A 197 -10.82 10.40 6.89
C LEU A 197 -11.55 9.23 7.58
N ILE A 198 -10.80 8.30 8.17
CA ILE A 198 -11.33 7.06 8.77
C ILE A 198 -11.62 7.17 10.27
N SER A 199 -11.07 8.16 10.95
CA SER A 199 -11.38 8.48 12.35
C SER A 199 -11.42 9.99 12.54
N LYS A 200 -12.35 10.48 13.36
CA LYS A 200 -12.50 11.91 13.68
C LYS A 200 -12.00 12.21 15.09
N GLY A 201 -11.31 13.33 15.24
CA GLY A 201 -10.82 13.85 16.51
C GLY A 201 -10.48 15.33 16.42
N LYS A 202 -9.83 15.89 17.44
CA LYS A 202 -9.59 17.34 17.50
C LYS A 202 -8.17 17.74 17.92
N ASP A 203 -7.41 16.83 18.52
CA ASP A 203 -6.12 17.19 19.14
C ASP A 203 -4.97 17.23 18.13
N PHE A 204 -4.99 16.36 17.10
CA PHE A 204 -4.03 16.36 16.00
C PHE A 204 -4.58 15.61 14.78
N THR A 205 -3.90 15.77 13.65
CA THR A 205 -4.11 15.00 12.41
C THR A 205 -3.00 13.96 12.29
N ALA A 206 -3.37 12.70 12.12
CA ALA A 206 -2.48 11.62 11.71
C ALA A 206 -2.72 11.30 10.24
N VAL A 207 -1.64 11.20 9.46
CA VAL A 207 -1.66 10.76 8.06
C VAL A 207 -0.86 9.49 7.96
N SER A 208 -1.41 8.48 7.30
CA SER A 208 -0.80 7.17 7.13
C SER A 208 -1.35 6.46 5.90
N TYR A 209 -0.86 5.27 5.60
CA TYR A 209 -1.35 4.40 4.54
C TYR A 209 -0.93 2.95 4.82
N SER A 210 -1.64 1.99 4.23
CA SER A 210 -1.33 0.57 4.33
C SER A 210 -1.12 0.12 5.79
N LEU A 211 -0.05 -0.59 6.12
CA LEU A 211 0.25 -1.08 7.46
C LEU A 211 0.31 0.05 8.50
N SER A 212 0.88 1.21 8.16
CA SER A 212 0.99 2.35 9.06
C SER A 212 -0.37 2.82 9.59
N THR A 213 -1.43 2.67 8.80
CA THR A 213 -2.80 2.98 9.23
C THR A 213 -3.29 2.00 10.31
N ILE A 214 -2.98 0.73 10.18
CA ILE A 214 -3.31 -0.28 11.20
C ILE A 214 -2.53 -0.04 12.49
N GLU A 215 -1.26 0.34 12.39
CA GLU A 215 -0.45 0.71 13.55
C GLU A 215 -1.04 1.91 14.29
N MET A 216 -1.49 2.96 13.58
CA MET A 216 -2.21 4.09 14.20
C MET A 216 -3.53 3.67 14.87
N LEU A 217 -4.29 2.77 14.24
CA LEU A 217 -5.52 2.26 14.84
C LEU A 217 -5.27 1.44 16.10
N SER A 218 -4.16 0.70 16.15
CA SER A 218 -3.81 -0.14 17.30
C SER A 218 -3.57 0.62 18.60
N ILE A 219 -3.22 1.90 18.53
CA ILE A 219 -3.00 2.78 19.70
C ILE A 219 -4.19 3.67 20.04
N LYS A 220 -5.26 3.62 19.23
CA LYS A 220 -6.43 4.51 19.38
C LYS A 220 -7.06 4.43 20.78
N ASN A 221 -7.25 3.22 21.31
CA ASN A 221 -7.86 3.03 22.63
C ASN A 221 -7.03 3.68 23.75
N VAL A 222 -5.71 3.55 23.69
CA VAL A 222 -4.79 4.18 24.66
C VAL A 222 -4.92 5.70 24.60
N LEU A 223 -4.98 6.28 23.41
CA LEU A 223 -5.16 7.72 23.24
C LEU A 223 -6.52 8.18 23.81
N GLN A 224 -7.59 7.42 23.55
CA GLN A 224 -8.91 7.71 24.09
C GLN A 224 -8.95 7.68 25.63
N GLN A 225 -8.30 6.70 26.26
CA GLN A 225 -8.16 6.62 27.72
C GLN A 225 -7.40 7.83 28.30
N ASN A 226 -6.49 8.40 27.54
CA ASN A 226 -5.76 9.62 27.88
C ASN A 226 -6.48 10.91 27.42
N LYS A 227 -7.77 10.83 27.02
CA LYS A 227 -8.59 11.95 26.53
C LYS A 227 -7.95 12.68 25.35
N ILE A 228 -7.31 11.93 24.45
CA ILE A 228 -6.71 12.42 23.19
C ILE A 228 -7.50 11.80 22.04
N SER A 229 -7.96 12.65 21.13
CA SER A 229 -8.68 12.26 19.91
C SER A 229 -7.98 12.82 18.69
N PHE A 230 -8.00 12.10 17.57
CA PHE A 230 -7.30 12.51 16.37
C PHE A 230 -8.09 12.21 15.09
N ASP A 231 -7.90 13.07 14.11
CA ASP A 231 -8.30 12.76 12.75
C ASP A 231 -7.27 11.78 12.18
N LEU A 232 -7.71 10.60 11.73
CA LEU A 232 -6.85 9.65 11.03
C LEU A 232 -7.22 9.62 9.56
N ILE A 233 -6.24 9.95 8.72
CA ILE A 233 -6.38 10.01 7.28
C ILE A 233 -5.56 8.90 6.65
N ASP A 234 -6.24 8.03 5.91
CA ASP A 234 -5.65 6.95 5.12
C ASP A 234 -5.50 7.40 3.67
N LEU A 235 -4.29 7.45 3.15
CA LEU A 235 -4.01 7.93 1.79
C LEU A 235 -4.53 6.97 0.72
N LYS A 236 -4.30 5.67 0.88
CA LYS A 236 -4.65 4.57 -0.04
C LYS A 236 -4.07 4.71 -1.46
N SER A 237 -3.94 5.92 -1.97
CA SER A 237 -3.26 6.26 -3.23
C SER A 237 -2.04 7.11 -2.93
N ILE A 238 -0.90 6.61 -3.35
CA ILE A 238 0.38 7.29 -3.23
C ILE A 238 0.55 8.26 -4.40
N LYS A 239 0.13 7.82 -5.60
CA LYS A 239 0.10 8.65 -6.80
C LYS A 239 -1.14 8.32 -7.66
N PRO A 240 -2.01 9.29 -7.93
CA PRO A 240 -1.96 10.69 -7.48
C PRO A 240 -2.20 10.83 -5.97
N LEU A 241 -1.46 11.73 -5.32
CA LEU A 241 -1.64 12.08 -3.92
C LEU A 241 -2.71 13.17 -3.80
N ASN A 242 -3.65 13.00 -2.85
CA ASN A 242 -4.66 14.00 -2.56
C ASN A 242 -4.52 14.54 -1.14
N ILE A 243 -4.07 15.78 -1.02
CA ILE A 243 -3.88 16.46 0.25
C ILE A 243 -5.11 17.24 0.73
N SER A 244 -6.20 17.30 -0.04
CA SER A 244 -7.37 18.12 0.30
C SER A 244 -8.01 17.71 1.63
N VAL A 245 -8.10 16.39 1.91
CA VAL A 245 -8.61 15.86 3.15
C VAL A 245 -7.72 16.25 4.34
N ILE A 246 -6.39 16.21 4.13
CA ILE A 246 -5.38 16.60 5.13
C ILE A 246 -5.52 18.10 5.44
N LYS A 247 -5.59 18.94 4.40
CA LYS A 247 -5.78 20.38 4.54
C LYS A 247 -7.02 20.73 5.39
N ASN A 248 -8.14 20.05 5.10
CA ASN A 248 -9.38 20.28 5.84
C ASN A 248 -9.27 19.86 7.32
N SER A 249 -8.60 18.78 7.61
CA SER A 249 -8.32 18.35 8.98
C SER A 249 -7.41 19.33 9.72
N LEU A 250 -6.34 19.79 9.07
CA LEU A 250 -5.36 20.70 9.68
C LEU A 250 -5.90 22.12 9.99
N LYS A 251 -6.94 22.58 9.30
CA LYS A 251 -7.63 23.82 9.66
C LYS A 251 -8.14 23.79 11.10
N LYS A 252 -8.56 22.60 11.57
CA LYS A 252 -9.07 22.35 12.91
C LYS A 252 -7.96 22.01 13.90
N THR A 253 -7.15 20.99 13.57
CA THR A 253 -6.23 20.37 14.51
C THR A 253 -4.90 21.11 14.67
N LYS A 254 -4.41 21.73 13.61
CA LYS A 254 -3.16 22.53 13.53
C LYS A 254 -1.89 21.78 13.99
N LYS A 255 -1.96 20.47 14.16
CA LYS A 255 -0.85 19.58 14.54
C LYS A 255 -0.85 18.37 13.63
N LEU A 256 0.32 17.96 13.15
CA LEU A 256 0.47 16.91 12.15
C LEU A 256 1.48 15.85 12.59
N LEU A 257 1.05 14.61 12.56
CA LEU A 257 1.89 13.42 12.57
C LEU A 257 1.72 12.70 11.22
N VAL A 258 2.81 12.45 10.51
CA VAL A 258 2.83 11.55 9.36
C VAL A 258 3.54 10.28 9.80
N LEU A 259 2.82 9.16 9.86
CA LEU A 259 3.37 7.85 10.15
C LEU A 259 3.59 7.10 8.84
N ASP A 260 4.84 6.93 8.48
CA ASP A 260 5.31 6.21 7.30
C ASP A 260 6.26 5.07 7.73
N SER A 261 5.72 4.16 8.53
CA SER A 261 6.44 3.12 9.26
C SER A 261 7.02 2.00 8.40
N ILE A 262 6.81 2.10 7.10
CA ILE A 262 7.29 1.12 6.11
C ILE A 262 8.29 1.73 5.12
N SER A 263 8.63 3.01 5.27
CA SER A 263 9.58 3.73 4.42
C SER A 263 10.76 4.26 5.21
N HIS A 264 11.86 4.46 4.51
CA HIS A 264 13.01 5.24 4.98
C HIS A 264 12.78 6.74 4.83
N PRO A 265 13.57 7.63 5.49
CA PRO A 265 13.26 9.06 5.55
C PRO A 265 13.36 9.77 4.20
N PHE A 266 14.39 9.45 3.38
CA PHE A 266 14.62 10.13 2.11
C PHE A 266 13.56 9.79 1.08
N CYS A 267 13.02 10.85 0.44
CA CYS A 267 12.01 10.74 -0.61
C CYS A 267 10.80 9.86 -0.23
N SER A 268 10.49 9.75 1.07
CA SER A 268 9.34 8.99 1.54
C SER A 268 8.03 9.63 1.09
N VAL A 269 6.94 8.85 1.10
CA VAL A 269 5.59 9.38 0.86
C VAL A 269 5.26 10.46 1.89
N GLY A 270 5.69 10.26 3.13
CA GLY A 270 5.54 11.25 4.19
C GLY A 270 6.25 12.56 3.90
N SER A 271 7.46 12.52 3.34
CA SER A 271 8.19 13.72 2.92
C SER A 271 7.44 14.49 1.84
N GLU A 272 6.85 13.79 0.86
CA GLU A 272 6.04 14.42 -0.20
C GLU A 272 4.77 15.05 0.35
N VAL A 273 4.10 14.40 1.31
CA VAL A 273 2.96 15.00 2.03
C VAL A 273 3.36 16.32 2.67
N LEU A 274 4.48 16.34 3.40
CA LEU A 274 4.98 17.56 4.05
C LEU A 274 5.34 18.64 3.03
N SER A 275 6.03 18.27 1.94
CA SER A 275 6.40 19.19 0.86
C SER A 275 5.19 19.85 0.20
N GLN A 276 4.15 19.07 -0.11
CA GLN A 276 2.92 19.61 -0.69
C GLN A 276 2.17 20.51 0.30
N LEU A 277 2.11 20.14 1.57
CA LEU A 277 1.47 20.97 2.59
C LEU A 277 2.21 22.29 2.84
N TYR A 278 3.55 22.28 2.77
CA TYR A 278 4.36 23.49 2.93
C TYR A 278 4.07 24.54 1.85
N ARG A 279 3.74 24.13 0.64
CA ARG A 279 3.37 25.03 -0.47
C ARG A 279 1.99 25.69 -0.28
N GLU A 280 1.20 25.25 0.70
CA GLU A 280 -0.16 25.74 0.94
C GLU A 280 -0.19 26.92 1.90
N LYS A 281 -0.43 28.12 1.38
CA LYS A 281 -0.40 29.38 2.16
C LYS A 281 -1.32 29.42 3.37
N ASN A 282 -2.40 28.63 3.37
CA ASN A 282 -3.47 28.68 4.39
C ASN A 282 -3.32 27.62 5.48
N ILE A 283 -2.22 26.88 5.52
CA ILE A 283 -1.96 25.88 6.57
C ILE A 283 -0.97 26.47 7.56
N LYS A 284 -1.47 26.67 8.81
CA LYS A 284 -0.62 27.11 9.91
C LYS A 284 -0.58 26.02 10.97
N LEU A 285 0.58 25.40 11.13
CA LEU A 285 0.84 24.46 12.22
C LEU A 285 1.32 25.23 13.45
N ILE A 286 0.85 24.82 14.64
CA ILE A 286 1.26 25.41 15.92
C ILE A 286 2.46 24.70 16.54
N LYS A 287 2.89 23.60 15.96
CA LYS A 287 4.13 22.88 16.25
C LYS A 287 4.73 22.34 14.95
N PRO A 288 6.05 22.10 14.91
CA PRO A 288 6.66 21.38 13.81
C PRO A 288 5.94 20.04 13.58
N PRO A 289 5.69 19.65 12.33
CA PRO A 289 5.12 18.34 12.03
C PRO A 289 6.12 17.23 12.40
N ILE A 290 5.59 16.09 12.80
CA ILE A 290 6.40 14.90 13.05
C ILE A 290 6.25 13.97 11.84
N LEU A 291 7.37 13.61 11.22
CA LEU A 291 7.46 12.53 10.25
C LEU A 291 8.17 11.35 10.93
N LYS A 292 7.45 10.24 11.08
CA LYS A 292 7.99 9.01 11.66
C LYS A 292 8.19 7.96 10.57
N THR A 293 9.45 7.61 10.31
CA THR A 293 9.89 6.63 9.32
C THR A 293 10.80 5.59 9.95
N LEU A 294 11.13 4.54 9.22
CA LEU A 294 12.24 3.64 9.55
C LEU A 294 13.56 4.41 9.56
N PRO A 295 14.59 3.93 10.25
CA PRO A 295 15.93 4.52 10.18
C PRO A 295 16.55 4.34 8.78
N ASP A 296 17.51 5.19 8.41
CA ASP A 296 18.18 5.17 7.11
C ASP A 296 19.32 4.13 7.07
N VAL A 297 18.93 2.87 7.29
CA VAL A 297 19.82 1.71 7.21
C VAL A 297 19.06 0.53 6.59
N PRO A 298 19.72 -0.41 5.90
CA PRO A 298 19.07 -1.62 5.40
C PRO A 298 18.40 -2.43 6.50
N THR A 299 17.31 -3.11 6.18
CA THR A 299 16.57 -3.94 7.15
C THR A 299 17.46 -5.06 7.69
N PRO A 300 17.68 -5.16 9.00
CA PRO A 300 18.46 -6.24 9.59
C PRO A 300 17.76 -7.60 9.43
N THR A 301 18.56 -8.67 9.31
CA THR A 301 18.06 -10.06 9.32
C THR A 301 17.82 -10.56 10.75
N SER A 302 18.73 -10.23 11.66
CA SER A 302 18.66 -10.71 13.05
C SER A 302 17.57 -10.04 13.85
N THR A 303 16.73 -10.84 14.52
CA THR A 303 15.68 -10.37 15.44
C THR A 303 16.24 -9.48 16.54
N PHE A 304 17.51 -9.69 16.95
CA PHE A 304 18.17 -8.85 17.91
C PHE A 304 18.25 -7.38 17.46
N TYR A 305 18.53 -7.13 16.18
CA TYR A 305 18.63 -5.78 15.63
C TYR A 305 17.28 -5.23 15.16
N THR A 306 16.38 -6.10 14.65
CA THR A 306 15.06 -5.62 14.14
C THR A 306 14.18 -5.03 15.23
N LYS A 307 14.41 -5.40 16.50
CA LYS A 307 13.69 -4.80 17.65
C LYS A 307 13.90 -3.29 17.78
N ASP A 308 15.06 -2.78 17.36
CA ASP A 308 15.40 -1.35 17.40
C ASP A 308 15.26 -0.66 16.04
N PHE A 309 15.07 -1.46 14.99
CA PHE A 309 14.85 -0.99 13.63
C PHE A 309 13.37 -0.64 13.35
N TYR A 310 12.45 -1.54 13.74
CA TYR A 310 11.02 -1.31 13.49
C TYR A 310 10.41 -0.37 14.53
N ILE A 311 9.52 0.51 14.03
CA ILE A 311 8.78 1.46 14.87
C ILE A 311 7.84 0.69 15.79
N LYS A 312 7.90 0.99 17.08
CA LYS A 312 7.07 0.40 18.12
C LYS A 312 5.90 1.32 18.47
N LYS A 313 4.84 0.76 19.05
CA LYS A 313 3.71 1.54 19.57
C LYS A 313 4.15 2.62 20.56
N ASN A 314 5.14 2.30 21.40
CA ASN A 314 5.70 3.22 22.38
C ASN A 314 6.36 4.44 21.71
N ASP A 315 7.06 4.25 20.59
CA ASP A 315 7.69 5.36 19.84
C ASP A 315 6.63 6.30 19.31
N ILE A 316 5.55 5.74 18.72
CA ILE A 316 4.43 6.53 18.19
C ILE A 316 3.75 7.32 19.32
N LEU A 317 3.48 6.69 20.47
CA LEU A 317 2.85 7.34 21.62
C LEU A 317 3.73 8.43 22.22
N ASN A 318 5.04 8.24 22.29
CA ASN A 318 6.00 9.25 22.73
C ASN A 318 6.00 10.46 21.78
N ASP A 319 6.01 10.24 20.48
CA ASP A 319 5.95 11.31 19.50
C ASP A 319 4.62 12.07 19.58
N ILE A 320 3.48 11.38 19.75
CA ILE A 320 2.19 12.01 19.98
C ILE A 320 2.19 12.81 21.28
N SER A 321 2.76 12.29 22.36
CA SER A 321 2.89 13.02 23.65
C SER A 321 3.59 14.36 23.47
N LYS A 322 4.72 14.39 22.74
CA LYS A 322 5.44 15.62 22.39
C LYS A 322 4.58 16.55 21.53
N LEU A 323 3.92 16.00 20.52
CA LEU A 323 3.08 16.77 19.59
C LEU A 323 1.91 17.45 20.28
N VAL A 324 1.18 16.73 21.13
CA VAL A 324 0.00 17.28 21.83
C VAL A 324 0.36 18.06 23.10
N GLY A 325 1.58 17.87 23.65
CA GLY A 325 2.04 18.50 24.88
C GLY A 325 1.37 17.93 26.14
N LYS A 326 1.03 16.63 26.12
CA LYS A 326 0.41 15.91 27.25
C LYS A 326 1.14 14.61 27.50
N LYS A 327 1.43 14.28 28.76
CA LYS A 327 1.97 12.99 29.13
C LYS A 327 0.93 11.90 28.92
N ILE A 328 1.24 10.91 28.10
CA ILE A 328 0.38 9.75 27.82
C ILE A 328 0.77 8.64 28.78
N LYS A 329 -0.18 8.17 29.58
CA LYS A 329 0.01 6.99 30.43
C LYS A 329 -0.34 5.75 29.63
N PHE A 330 0.62 4.85 29.43
CA PHE A 330 0.41 3.57 28.77
C PHE A 330 1.31 2.49 29.36
N LYS A 331 0.85 1.26 29.29
CA LYS A 331 1.63 0.06 29.51
C LYS A 331 1.41 -0.86 28.31
N TYR A 332 2.42 -0.99 27.48
CA TYR A 332 2.51 -2.09 26.53
C TYR A 332 3.62 -3.03 27.02
N SER A 333 3.30 -4.30 27.20
CA SER A 333 4.35 -5.31 27.35
C SER A 333 4.91 -5.57 25.95
N ASP A 334 6.22 -5.45 25.80
CA ASP A 334 6.95 -5.80 24.57
C ASP A 334 7.03 -7.34 24.36
N THR A 335 6.05 -8.08 24.88
CA THR A 335 6.03 -9.56 24.84
C THR A 335 5.62 -10.11 23.47
N LEU A 336 5.11 -9.29 22.56
CA LEU A 336 4.82 -9.71 21.20
C LEU A 336 6.08 -9.61 20.36
N LEU A 337 6.32 -10.63 19.56
CA LEU A 337 7.35 -10.61 18.52
C LEU A 337 7.16 -9.36 17.67
N HIS A 338 8.13 -8.48 17.66
CA HIS A 338 8.06 -7.17 16.99
C HIS A 338 8.11 -7.27 15.46
N ASP A 339 8.48 -8.43 14.95
CA ASP A 339 8.69 -8.74 13.54
C ASP A 339 7.61 -9.67 12.94
N VAL A 340 6.49 -9.84 13.64
CA VAL A 340 5.30 -10.54 13.14
C VAL A 340 4.04 -9.76 13.53
N PRO A 341 2.94 -9.87 12.75
CA PRO A 341 1.73 -9.10 13.00
C PRO A 341 0.97 -9.57 14.25
N ASP A 342 0.97 -10.86 14.49
CA ASP A 342 0.32 -11.54 15.62
C ASP A 342 0.86 -12.97 15.80
N SER A 343 0.47 -13.63 16.87
CA SER A 343 0.91 -15.00 17.20
C SER A 343 0.42 -16.09 16.25
N ASN A 344 -0.60 -15.81 15.43
CA ASN A 344 -1.19 -16.76 14.49
C ASN A 344 -0.59 -16.64 13.08
N PHE A 345 0.19 -15.61 12.84
CA PHE A 345 0.84 -15.41 11.55
C PHE A 345 1.96 -16.43 11.37
N LYS A 346 1.76 -17.35 10.45
CA LYS A 346 2.69 -18.46 10.18
C LYS A 346 3.57 -18.17 8.96
N GLY A 347 3.79 -16.89 8.60
CA GLY A 347 4.63 -16.55 7.46
C GLY A 347 4.99 -17.70 6.54
N PRO A 348 6.06 -17.63 5.78
CA PRO A 348 6.74 -16.41 5.34
C PRO A 348 5.86 -15.55 4.44
N PHE A 349 6.34 -14.37 4.15
CA PHE A 349 5.74 -13.58 3.09
C PHE A 349 6.66 -13.53 1.89
#